data_1a25ff71590cf86d5cec6e4aa4a15387
#
_entry.id   1a25ff71590cf86d5cec6e4aa4a15387
#
_cell.length_a   1.000
_cell.length_b   1.000
_cell.length_c   1.000
_cell.angle_alpha   90.00
_cell.angle_beta   90.00
_cell.angle_gamma   90.00
#
_symmetry.space_group_name_H-M   'P 1'
#
loop_
_entity.id
_entity.type
_entity.pdbx_description
1 polymer ?
#
loop_
_entity_poly.entity_id
_entity_poly.type
_entity_poly.pdbx_seq_one_letter_code
_entity_poly.pdbx_strand_id
1 'polypeptide(L)'
;MIFPRGAARTDHASVADNVYDAVIVGAGISGAIVANQLSAAGKRVLMLEAGPGDDITLSGYKSYLERFFATATKHNQAPFAENPNAPMPKSTDARKVAAGTVDLSGYLVQEGPFSTDTTYTRVFGGTTMHWEGKTLRMLPEDFETRTRFGQGRDWPLGYEDLTGYYAQAERELATSADVEDQSFLGIRFDDDYVYPMKGLPLSYLDQQVDGGIRGTTVELGGEDYELKVRPFPQARNGIPNPDYDVGKGYVPIGAVSTHQVEEGHRCQGNINCVPLCPIQAKYNAGKTLAAAFQTGRVDLLAQTVASKIIIDPASGRVTEIEYKSYDDPSSPEHATGTVRAKVFVLAANAIENARLMLASGLAGTSGLVGRNLMDHAYLLSWALMPQVCGTGRGSVCTGGIQELRGGGFRRDQAAFNVDIHNDGWGWAVGSPYTDLIGLVDGANRFGKKLRTELVARLTRQLLLAFMVEVMPTESNRVSVDAAFKDQLGNMRPVISFQVPEYSLNGVAYGRELARRVFERLGAEDHTAYDPEDYGYVTHKGEGYVIRGGNHLGGTHIMGTSPSDSVVDADQRSWDHDNLYLAGGGSMPSIGSSNITLTLAALCYKTSEHILGRLRDDARPVELREG
;
A
#
# COMPACT_ATOMS: atom_id res chain seq x y z
N MET A 1 -9.55 -4.20 23.70
CA MET A 1 -8.49 -5.27 23.58
C MET A 1 -8.22 -5.44 22.10
N ILE A 2 -6.96 -5.30 21.68
CA ILE A 2 -6.57 -5.21 20.27
C ILE A 2 -6.59 -6.55 19.57
N PHE A 3 -6.32 -7.59 20.30
CA PHE A 3 -6.30 -8.93 19.79
C PHE A 3 -7.53 -9.67 20.29
N PRO A 4 -8.40 -10.17 19.39
CA PRO A 4 -9.51 -11.02 19.79
C PRO A 4 -9.01 -12.21 20.60
N ARG A 5 -9.73 -12.62 21.60
CA ARG A 5 -9.40 -13.84 22.34
C ARG A 5 -9.78 -15.05 21.49
N GLY A 6 -8.77 -15.73 20.99
CA GLY A 6 -8.93 -16.88 20.11
C GLY A 6 -9.04 -16.51 18.62
N ALA A 7 -8.78 -17.47 17.75
CA ALA A 7 -8.95 -17.32 16.31
C ALA A 7 -10.44 -17.18 15.99
N ALA A 8 -10.83 -16.11 15.30
CA ALA A 8 -12.20 -15.90 14.84
C ALA A 8 -12.44 -16.72 13.55
N ARG A 9 -12.18 -18.03 13.60
CA ARG A 9 -12.44 -18.92 12.48
C ARG A 9 -13.87 -19.45 12.54
N THR A 10 -14.52 -19.40 11.38
CA THR A 10 -15.84 -20.00 11.17
C THR A 10 -15.67 -21.34 10.46
N ASP A 11 -16.47 -22.34 10.83
CA ASP A 11 -16.47 -23.64 10.15
C ASP A 11 -17.15 -23.53 8.78
N HIS A 12 -16.55 -24.14 7.75
CA HIS A 12 -17.08 -24.20 6.38
C HIS A 12 -18.52 -24.76 6.33
N ALA A 13 -18.83 -25.78 7.13
CA ALA A 13 -20.16 -26.35 7.20
C ALA A 13 -21.21 -25.33 7.67
N SER A 14 -20.83 -24.41 8.55
CA SER A 14 -21.74 -23.40 9.10
C SER A 14 -22.10 -22.29 8.12
N VAL A 15 -21.31 -22.08 7.05
CA VAL A 15 -21.53 -21.02 6.07
C VAL A 15 -22.23 -21.50 4.80
N ALA A 16 -22.20 -22.80 4.49
CA ALA A 16 -22.67 -23.37 3.23
C ALA A 16 -24.15 -23.03 2.92
N ASP A 17 -25.03 -23.07 3.94
CA ASP A 17 -26.46 -22.84 3.77
C ASP A 17 -26.87 -21.38 4.04
N ASN A 18 -25.93 -20.52 4.44
CA ASN A 18 -26.22 -19.14 4.78
C ASN A 18 -26.19 -18.23 3.55
N VAL A 19 -27.06 -17.22 3.57
CA VAL A 19 -26.96 -16.04 2.70
C VAL A 19 -26.57 -14.85 3.55
N TYR A 20 -25.41 -14.27 3.25
CA TYR A 20 -24.90 -13.10 3.96
C TYR A 20 -25.45 -11.79 3.37
N ASP A 21 -25.39 -10.72 4.13
CA ASP A 21 -25.61 -9.39 3.55
C ASP A 21 -24.46 -9.00 2.62
N ALA A 22 -23.22 -9.33 3.02
CA ALA A 22 -22.05 -9.14 2.19
C ALA A 22 -21.04 -10.30 2.33
N VAL A 23 -20.41 -10.68 1.21
CA VAL A 23 -19.20 -11.51 1.17
C VAL A 23 -18.03 -10.62 0.73
N ILE A 24 -16.95 -10.64 1.49
CA ILE A 24 -15.74 -9.83 1.27
C ILE A 24 -14.55 -10.77 1.00
N VAL A 25 -13.87 -10.59 -0.13
CA VAL A 25 -12.66 -11.34 -0.48
C VAL A 25 -11.43 -10.54 -0.11
N GLY A 26 -10.68 -11.02 0.89
CA GLY A 26 -9.47 -10.41 1.43
C GLY A 26 -9.69 -9.70 2.77
N ALA A 27 -8.82 -9.99 3.73
CA ALA A 27 -8.80 -9.40 5.07
C ALA A 27 -7.66 -8.36 5.24
N GLY A 28 -7.32 -7.65 4.16
CA GLY A 28 -6.47 -6.46 4.17
C GLY A 28 -7.26 -5.21 4.61
N ILE A 29 -6.64 -4.03 4.50
CA ILE A 29 -7.25 -2.76 4.95
C ILE A 29 -8.61 -2.48 4.31
N SER A 30 -8.76 -2.69 3.00
CA SER A 30 -10.02 -2.43 2.29
C SER A 30 -11.13 -3.34 2.82
N GLY A 31 -10.87 -4.65 2.92
CA GLY A 31 -11.84 -5.60 3.46
C GLY A 31 -12.15 -5.34 4.94
N ALA A 32 -11.16 -4.96 5.72
CA ALA A 32 -11.32 -4.66 7.15
C ALA A 32 -12.25 -3.46 7.39
N ILE A 33 -12.04 -2.35 6.66
CA ILE A 33 -12.89 -1.15 6.77
C ILE A 33 -14.33 -1.48 6.36
N VAL A 34 -14.52 -2.13 5.21
CA VAL A 34 -15.86 -2.50 4.73
C VAL A 34 -16.55 -3.45 5.73
N ALA A 35 -15.84 -4.49 6.21
CA ALA A 35 -16.40 -5.42 7.19
C ALA A 35 -16.80 -4.71 8.49
N ASN A 36 -15.94 -3.80 8.98
CA ASN A 36 -16.22 -3.04 10.20
C ASN A 36 -17.46 -2.13 10.04
N GLN A 37 -17.54 -1.37 8.93
CA GLN A 37 -18.65 -0.46 8.68
C GLN A 37 -19.99 -1.22 8.53
N LEU A 38 -20.00 -2.32 7.76
CA LEU A 38 -21.20 -3.11 7.55
C LEU A 38 -21.65 -3.82 8.83
N SER A 39 -20.72 -4.44 9.56
CA SER A 39 -21.05 -5.19 10.78
C SER A 39 -21.47 -4.26 11.93
N ALA A 40 -20.87 -3.09 12.07
CA ALA A 40 -21.28 -2.07 13.02
C ALA A 40 -22.73 -1.56 12.74
N ALA A 41 -23.14 -1.56 11.47
CA ALA A 41 -24.52 -1.27 11.05
C ALA A 41 -25.46 -2.49 11.14
N GLY A 42 -25.04 -3.58 11.80
CA GLY A 42 -25.85 -4.76 12.07
C GLY A 42 -25.95 -5.77 10.91
N LYS A 43 -25.17 -5.59 9.83
CA LYS A 43 -25.18 -6.52 8.68
C LYS A 43 -24.34 -7.76 8.97
N ARG A 44 -24.79 -8.92 8.46
CA ARG A 44 -24.01 -10.17 8.51
C ARG A 44 -22.99 -10.20 7.37
N VAL A 45 -21.73 -10.32 7.72
CA VAL A 45 -20.60 -10.30 6.79
C VAL A 45 -19.84 -11.61 6.86
N LEU A 46 -19.47 -12.16 5.71
CA LEU A 46 -18.49 -13.24 5.61
C LEU A 46 -17.23 -12.72 4.93
N MET A 47 -16.08 -13.01 5.53
CA MET A 47 -14.77 -12.72 4.95
C MET A 47 -14.07 -14.01 4.50
N LEU A 48 -13.46 -13.99 3.30
CA LEU A 48 -12.57 -15.02 2.79
C LEU A 48 -11.13 -14.49 2.86
N GLU A 49 -10.24 -15.19 3.58
CA GLU A 49 -8.82 -14.84 3.67
C GLU A 49 -7.96 -16.00 3.20
N ALA A 50 -7.09 -15.74 2.22
CA ALA A 50 -6.23 -16.75 1.63
C ALA A 50 -5.20 -17.30 2.60
N GLY A 51 -4.66 -16.46 3.47
CA GLY A 51 -3.66 -16.83 4.47
C GLY A 51 -4.25 -17.40 5.76
N PRO A 52 -3.39 -17.77 6.71
CA PRO A 52 -3.83 -18.24 8.02
C PRO A 52 -4.53 -17.13 8.81
N GLY A 53 -5.44 -17.52 9.70
CA GLY A 53 -6.16 -16.60 10.59
C GLY A 53 -5.67 -16.61 12.04
N ASP A 54 -4.63 -17.38 12.36
CA ASP A 54 -4.12 -17.53 13.73
C ASP A 54 -3.37 -16.29 14.24
N ASP A 55 -2.87 -15.51 13.35
CA ASP A 55 -2.04 -14.31 13.51
C ASP A 55 -2.80 -13.08 13.99
N ILE A 56 -4.13 -13.13 14.05
CA ILE A 56 -4.94 -12.09 14.72
C ILE A 56 -4.73 -12.08 16.24
N THR A 57 -4.08 -13.10 16.77
CA THR A 57 -3.77 -13.20 18.21
C THR A 57 -2.45 -12.53 18.54
N LEU A 58 -2.26 -12.14 19.82
CA LEU A 58 -0.97 -11.66 20.31
C LEU A 58 0.13 -12.74 20.13
N SER A 59 -0.21 -14.00 20.29
CA SER A 59 0.72 -15.12 20.11
C SER A 59 1.19 -15.22 18.67
N GLY A 60 0.27 -15.12 17.70
CA GLY A 60 0.60 -15.10 16.26
C GLY A 60 1.52 -13.93 15.91
N TYR A 61 1.23 -12.73 16.42
CA TYR A 61 2.08 -11.57 16.16
C TYR A 61 3.50 -11.74 16.75
N LYS A 62 3.65 -12.33 17.91
CA LYS A 62 4.97 -12.65 18.48
C LYS A 62 5.74 -13.64 17.61
N SER A 63 5.08 -14.63 17.04
CA SER A 63 5.73 -15.60 16.15
C SER A 63 6.26 -14.95 14.87
N TYR A 64 5.60 -13.89 14.36
CA TYR A 64 6.14 -13.09 13.25
C TYR A 64 7.44 -12.37 13.63
N LEU A 65 7.50 -11.79 14.83
CA LEU A 65 8.73 -11.16 15.33
C LEU A 65 9.87 -12.18 15.47
N GLU A 66 9.61 -13.32 16.07
CA GLU A 66 10.59 -14.40 16.25
C GLU A 66 11.14 -14.87 14.90
N ARG A 67 10.26 -15.09 13.93
CA ARG A 67 10.62 -15.48 12.56
C ARG A 67 11.45 -14.42 11.85
N PHE A 68 11.05 -13.14 11.97
CA PHE A 68 11.82 -12.03 11.42
C PHE A 68 13.25 -11.99 11.97
N PHE A 69 13.43 -12.16 13.28
CA PHE A 69 14.75 -12.18 13.87
C PHE A 69 15.58 -13.41 13.47
N ALA A 70 14.95 -14.54 13.25
CA ALA A 70 15.61 -15.79 12.83
C ALA A 70 15.96 -15.82 11.34
N THR A 71 15.29 -15.05 10.48
CA THR A 71 15.48 -15.06 9.03
C THR A 71 16.72 -14.26 8.63
N ALA A 72 17.60 -14.85 7.83
CA ALA A 72 18.83 -14.19 7.36
C ALA A 72 18.52 -13.04 6.38
N THR A 73 17.60 -13.25 5.43
CA THR A 73 17.21 -12.23 4.43
C THR A 73 16.03 -11.41 4.94
N LYS A 74 16.21 -10.10 5.07
CA LYS A 74 15.22 -9.16 5.62
C LYS A 74 14.39 -8.50 4.51
N HIS A 75 13.56 -9.27 3.83
CA HIS A 75 12.56 -8.75 2.88
C HIS A 75 11.18 -8.58 3.55
N ASN A 76 10.25 -7.93 2.85
CA ASN A 76 8.93 -7.59 3.41
C ASN A 76 8.12 -8.78 3.94
N GLN A 77 8.27 -9.96 3.33
CA GLN A 77 7.60 -11.19 3.73
C GLN A 77 8.40 -12.06 4.71
N ALA A 78 9.61 -11.64 5.11
CA ALA A 78 10.46 -12.41 6.04
C ALA A 78 9.77 -12.82 7.36
N PRO A 79 8.84 -12.04 7.94
CA PRO A 79 8.09 -12.44 9.14
C PRO A 79 7.12 -13.60 8.93
N PHE A 80 6.68 -13.84 7.69
CA PHE A 80 5.59 -14.76 7.40
C PHE A 80 6.11 -16.12 6.92
N ALA A 81 5.41 -17.19 7.30
CA ALA A 81 5.72 -18.52 6.80
C ALA A 81 5.47 -18.59 5.28
N GLU A 82 6.27 -19.39 4.59
CA GLU A 82 5.96 -19.74 3.22
C GLU A 82 4.63 -20.50 3.15
N ASN A 83 3.82 -20.13 2.18
CA ASN A 83 2.52 -20.72 1.96
C ASN A 83 2.27 -20.90 0.46
N PRO A 84 2.63 -22.06 -0.12
CA PRO A 84 2.41 -22.35 -1.53
C PRO A 84 0.94 -22.31 -1.96
N ASN A 85 -0.01 -22.46 -1.04
CA ASN A 85 -1.46 -22.36 -1.31
C ASN A 85 -1.96 -20.91 -1.31
N ALA A 86 -1.24 -20.00 -0.64
CA ALA A 86 -1.46 -18.57 -0.69
C ALA A 86 -0.14 -17.84 -0.99
N PRO A 87 0.47 -18.08 -2.17
CA PRO A 87 1.80 -17.56 -2.48
C PRO A 87 1.81 -16.03 -2.50
N MET A 88 2.92 -15.44 -2.04
CA MET A 88 3.14 -14.00 -1.96
C MET A 88 4.31 -13.61 -2.86
N PRO A 89 4.21 -12.51 -3.64
CA PRO A 89 5.36 -12.02 -4.40
C PRO A 89 6.42 -11.47 -3.45
N LYS A 90 7.68 -11.77 -3.72
CA LYS A 90 8.85 -11.32 -2.95
C LYS A 90 9.74 -10.44 -3.83
N SER A 91 10.30 -9.38 -3.29
CA SER A 91 11.29 -8.57 -4.01
C SER A 91 12.55 -9.38 -4.39
N THR A 92 12.86 -10.41 -3.61
CA THR A 92 13.96 -11.35 -3.90
C THR A 92 13.72 -12.25 -5.11
N ASP A 93 12.49 -12.32 -5.61
CA ASP A 93 12.14 -13.11 -6.79
C ASP A 93 12.29 -12.31 -8.10
N ALA A 94 12.38 -10.97 -8.02
CA ALA A 94 12.53 -10.15 -9.20
C ALA A 94 13.86 -10.44 -9.93
N ARG A 95 13.77 -10.59 -11.26
CA ARG A 95 14.90 -10.90 -12.15
C ARG A 95 14.83 -9.99 -13.37
N LYS A 96 15.98 -9.77 -14.02
CA LYS A 96 16.04 -9.12 -15.31
C LYS A 96 15.38 -10.02 -16.36
N VAL A 97 14.34 -9.53 -17.01
CA VAL A 97 13.57 -10.29 -18.01
C VAL A 97 14.06 -9.89 -19.41
N ALA A 98 14.51 -10.85 -20.20
CA ALA A 98 14.89 -10.60 -21.57
C ALA A 98 13.65 -10.34 -22.45
N ALA A 99 13.78 -9.46 -23.43
CA ALA A 99 12.68 -9.15 -24.33
C ALA A 99 12.11 -10.41 -25.02
N GLY A 100 10.80 -10.57 -24.99
CA GLY A 100 10.09 -11.71 -25.58
C GLY A 100 10.17 -13.02 -24.77
N THR A 101 10.66 -12.95 -23.52
CA THR A 101 10.66 -14.08 -22.58
C THR A 101 9.76 -13.81 -21.39
N VAL A 102 9.48 -14.84 -20.60
CA VAL A 102 8.75 -14.74 -19.33
C VAL A 102 9.61 -15.28 -18.19
N ASP A 103 9.53 -14.65 -17.03
CA ASP A 103 10.14 -15.14 -15.81
C ASP A 103 9.07 -15.77 -14.90
N LEU A 104 9.32 -16.99 -14.44
CA LEU A 104 8.43 -17.80 -13.61
C LEU A 104 8.96 -17.99 -12.18
N SER A 105 10.08 -17.34 -11.83
CA SER A 105 10.80 -17.59 -10.58
C SER A 105 9.99 -17.22 -9.33
N GLY A 106 9.15 -16.18 -9.41
CA GLY A 106 8.26 -15.74 -8.32
C GLY A 106 6.80 -16.10 -8.54
N TYR A 107 5.93 -15.69 -7.62
CA TYR A 107 4.49 -15.87 -7.77
C TYR A 107 3.91 -15.08 -8.95
N LEU A 108 4.36 -13.84 -9.15
CA LEU A 108 4.03 -13.06 -10.33
C LEU A 108 4.82 -13.60 -11.53
N VAL A 109 4.11 -13.90 -12.61
CA VAL A 109 4.74 -14.24 -13.89
C VAL A 109 5.12 -12.91 -14.54
N GLN A 110 6.41 -12.65 -14.74
CA GLN A 110 6.91 -11.40 -15.33
C GLN A 110 7.07 -11.55 -16.83
N GLU A 111 6.36 -10.75 -17.59
CA GLU A 111 6.40 -10.76 -19.06
C GLU A 111 7.30 -9.63 -19.62
N GLY A 112 7.70 -8.68 -18.74
CA GLY A 112 8.56 -7.57 -19.11
C GLY A 112 7.83 -6.45 -19.88
N PRO A 113 8.53 -5.45 -20.42
CA PRO A 113 10.00 -5.32 -20.45
C PRO A 113 10.65 -4.91 -19.13
N PHE A 114 9.88 -4.46 -18.15
CA PHE A 114 10.34 -4.10 -16.82
C PHE A 114 9.84 -5.11 -15.80
N SER A 115 10.74 -5.74 -15.04
CA SER A 115 10.37 -6.65 -13.96
C SER A 115 9.99 -5.85 -12.71
N THR A 116 8.73 -5.93 -12.30
CA THR A 116 8.28 -5.29 -11.06
C THR A 116 8.65 -6.11 -9.84
N ASP A 117 9.19 -5.47 -8.81
CA ASP A 117 9.49 -6.04 -7.51
C ASP A 117 8.39 -5.78 -6.47
N THR A 118 7.19 -5.44 -6.95
CA THR A 118 6.05 -5.20 -6.08
C THR A 118 5.79 -6.38 -5.16
N THR A 119 5.45 -6.09 -3.92
CA THR A 119 5.16 -7.09 -2.91
C THR A 119 3.78 -6.82 -2.29
N TYR A 120 3.08 -7.88 -1.93
CA TYR A 120 1.89 -7.82 -1.08
C TYR A 120 1.82 -9.09 -0.22
N THR A 121 1.05 -9.02 0.85
CA THR A 121 1.04 -10.07 1.87
C THR A 121 -0.32 -10.73 1.91
N ARG A 122 -0.35 -12.05 1.76
CA ARG A 122 -1.56 -12.89 1.85
C ARG A 122 -1.61 -13.55 3.22
N VAL A 123 -1.83 -12.71 4.23
CA VAL A 123 -2.07 -13.08 5.62
C VAL A 123 -3.15 -12.17 6.19
N PHE A 124 -3.73 -12.54 7.30
CA PHE A 124 -4.68 -11.72 8.02
C PHE A 124 -4.09 -10.33 8.34
N GLY A 125 -4.77 -9.26 7.91
CA GLY A 125 -4.25 -7.89 7.96
C GLY A 125 -3.60 -7.42 6.66
N GLY A 126 -3.30 -8.32 5.73
CA GLY A 126 -2.76 -8.01 4.40
C GLY A 126 -1.46 -7.20 4.42
N THR A 127 -1.24 -6.42 3.39
CA THR A 127 0.00 -5.64 3.19
C THR A 127 0.25 -4.58 4.28
N THR A 128 -0.78 -4.19 5.06
CA THR A 128 -0.58 -3.30 6.22
C THR A 128 0.28 -3.92 7.33
N MET A 129 0.50 -5.21 7.30
CA MET A 129 1.43 -5.86 8.24
C MET A 129 2.86 -5.37 8.02
N HIS A 130 3.29 -5.15 6.77
CA HIS A 130 4.66 -4.70 6.46
C HIS A 130 4.78 -3.25 5.93
N TRP A 131 3.67 -2.54 5.66
CA TRP A 131 3.73 -1.19 5.10
C TRP A 131 4.46 -0.20 6.00
N GLU A 132 4.84 0.94 5.45
CA GLU A 132 5.61 1.93 6.18
C GLU A 132 4.74 2.80 7.11
N GLY A 133 3.51 3.05 6.74
CA GLY A 133 2.53 3.78 7.56
C GLY A 133 2.43 5.29 7.24
N LYS A 134 2.89 5.76 6.10
CA LYS A 134 2.64 7.15 5.65
C LYS A 134 1.20 7.32 5.16
N THR A 135 0.57 8.45 5.51
CA THR A 135 -0.85 8.74 5.26
C THR A 135 -1.04 10.10 4.60
N LEU A 136 -0.32 10.35 3.51
CA LEU A 136 -0.44 11.57 2.72
C LEU A 136 -1.80 11.63 2.03
N ARG A 137 -2.51 12.77 2.13
CA ARG A 137 -3.63 13.06 1.23
C ARG A 137 -3.11 13.27 -0.19
N MET A 138 -3.86 12.85 -1.19
CA MET A 138 -3.63 13.27 -2.57
C MET A 138 -3.88 14.78 -2.70
N LEU A 139 -3.19 15.40 -3.65
CA LEU A 139 -3.40 16.82 -3.95
C LEU A 139 -4.73 16.99 -4.72
N PRO A 140 -5.41 18.15 -4.59
CA PRO A 140 -6.60 18.41 -5.41
C PRO A 140 -6.35 18.23 -6.91
N GLU A 141 -5.17 18.60 -7.41
CA GLU A 141 -4.81 18.46 -8.81
C GLU A 141 -4.58 17.00 -9.28
N ASP A 142 -4.38 16.06 -8.35
CA ASP A 142 -4.25 14.63 -8.68
C ASP A 142 -5.57 14.03 -9.20
N PHE A 143 -6.71 14.67 -8.91
CA PHE A 143 -8.03 14.27 -9.36
C PHE A 143 -8.36 14.76 -10.78
N GLU A 144 -7.58 15.72 -11.31
CA GLU A 144 -7.83 16.43 -12.57
C GLU A 144 -6.62 16.40 -13.50
N THR A 145 -5.84 15.31 -13.49
CA THR A 145 -4.55 15.22 -14.19
C THR A 145 -4.67 15.40 -15.69
N ARG A 146 -5.75 14.88 -16.29
CA ARG A 146 -6.01 15.02 -17.73
C ARG A 146 -6.38 16.44 -18.08
N THR A 147 -7.31 17.04 -17.35
CA THR A 147 -7.78 18.41 -17.58
C THR A 147 -6.68 19.44 -17.35
N ARG A 148 -5.89 19.30 -16.29
CA ARG A 148 -4.87 20.29 -15.90
C ARG A 148 -3.58 20.17 -16.68
N PHE A 149 -3.12 18.93 -16.92
CA PHE A 149 -1.78 18.66 -17.43
C PHE A 149 -1.77 17.93 -18.77
N GLY A 150 -2.92 17.46 -19.25
CA GLY A 150 -2.99 16.64 -20.45
C GLY A 150 -2.50 15.20 -20.25
N GLN A 151 -2.22 14.80 -19.02
CA GLN A 151 -1.68 13.50 -18.64
C GLN A 151 -2.73 12.60 -17.99
N GLY A 152 -2.60 11.29 -18.12
CA GLY A 152 -3.42 10.31 -17.42
C GLY A 152 -4.92 10.44 -17.66
N ARG A 153 -5.72 10.34 -16.60
CA ARG A 153 -7.18 10.41 -16.58
C ARG A 153 -7.66 11.25 -15.39
N ASP A 154 -8.77 11.96 -15.57
CA ASP A 154 -9.47 12.59 -14.46
C ASP A 154 -10.26 11.55 -13.66
N TRP A 155 -10.42 11.82 -12.37
CA TRP A 155 -11.31 11.05 -11.52
C TRP A 155 -12.77 11.43 -11.75
N PRO A 156 -13.73 10.52 -11.53
CA PRO A 156 -15.16 10.87 -11.47
C PRO A 156 -15.55 11.58 -10.17
N LEU A 157 -14.58 11.85 -9.30
CA LEU A 157 -14.67 12.50 -7.99
C LEU A 157 -13.66 13.65 -7.92
N GLY A 158 -14.01 14.72 -7.20
CA GLY A 158 -13.06 15.76 -6.82
C GLY A 158 -12.47 15.52 -5.43
N TYR A 159 -11.47 16.31 -5.07
CA TYR A 159 -10.85 16.29 -3.73
C TYR A 159 -11.89 16.52 -2.62
N GLU A 160 -12.81 17.47 -2.83
CA GLU A 160 -13.83 17.86 -1.85
C GLU A 160 -14.82 16.71 -1.56
N ASP A 161 -15.08 15.83 -2.53
CA ASP A 161 -15.93 14.66 -2.34
C ASP A 161 -15.35 13.64 -1.35
N LEU A 162 -14.04 13.72 -1.10
CA LEU A 162 -13.33 12.78 -0.22
C LEU A 162 -12.90 13.40 1.12
N THR A 163 -13.03 14.70 1.37
CA THR A 163 -12.53 15.34 2.59
C THR A 163 -13.08 14.72 3.88
N GLY A 164 -14.38 14.48 3.95
CA GLY A 164 -15.01 13.82 5.08
C GLY A 164 -14.61 12.35 5.25
N TYR A 165 -14.35 11.65 4.15
CA TYR A 165 -13.87 10.27 4.18
C TYR A 165 -12.37 10.20 4.51
N TYR A 166 -11.57 11.19 4.12
CA TYR A 166 -10.20 11.32 4.61
C TYR A 166 -10.15 11.47 6.13
N ALA A 167 -11.00 12.30 6.72
CA ALA A 167 -11.07 12.45 8.17
C ALA A 167 -11.43 11.14 8.88
N GLN A 168 -12.36 10.35 8.33
CA GLN A 168 -12.70 9.03 8.85
C GLN A 168 -11.52 8.04 8.73
N ALA A 169 -10.84 8.03 7.59
CA ALA A 169 -9.67 7.19 7.36
C ALA A 169 -8.50 7.58 8.28
N GLU A 170 -8.22 8.86 8.46
CA GLU A 170 -7.19 9.37 9.38
C GLU A 170 -7.45 8.98 10.82
N ARG A 171 -8.73 8.98 11.24
CA ARG A 171 -9.17 8.47 12.54
C ARG A 171 -8.90 6.97 12.68
N GLU A 172 -9.31 6.18 11.68
CA GLU A 172 -9.15 4.72 11.69
C GLU A 172 -7.67 4.32 11.73
N LEU A 173 -6.85 4.99 10.93
CA LEU A 173 -5.42 4.75 10.84
C LEU A 173 -4.64 5.34 12.02
N ALA A 174 -5.29 6.04 12.94
CA ALA A 174 -4.65 6.71 14.07
C ALA A 174 -3.52 7.65 13.59
N THR A 175 -3.82 8.51 12.63
CA THR A 175 -2.82 9.39 12.00
C THR A 175 -2.28 10.41 12.98
N SER A 176 -0.96 10.48 13.07
CA SER A 176 -0.21 11.52 13.76
C SER A 176 0.28 12.55 12.77
N ALA A 177 -0.23 13.77 12.84
CA ALA A 177 0.18 14.92 12.03
C ALA A 177 -0.32 16.23 12.66
N ASP A 178 0.19 17.36 12.15
CA ASP A 178 -0.29 18.70 12.46
C ASP A 178 -0.80 19.36 11.19
N VAL A 179 -1.94 20.06 11.28
CA VAL A 179 -2.65 20.64 10.12
C VAL A 179 -1.77 21.66 9.39
N GLU A 180 -1.00 22.46 10.15
CA GLU A 180 -0.12 23.49 9.63
C GLU A 180 0.96 22.92 8.70
N ASP A 181 1.45 21.73 8.99
CA ASP A 181 2.46 21.05 8.19
C ASP A 181 1.89 20.43 6.90
N GLN A 182 0.59 20.18 6.88
CA GLN A 182 -0.09 19.50 5.77
C GLN A 182 -0.91 20.44 4.88
N SER A 183 -1.14 21.71 5.30
CA SER A 183 -1.90 22.72 4.54
C SER A 183 -1.02 23.41 3.50
N PHE A 184 -0.71 22.70 2.42
CA PHE A 184 0.09 23.21 1.30
C PHE A 184 -0.34 22.54 -0.03
N LEU A 185 0.06 23.08 -1.16
CA LEU A 185 -0.27 22.60 -2.51
C LEU A 185 -1.79 22.34 -2.71
N GLY A 186 -2.62 23.21 -2.10
CA GLY A 186 -4.07 23.14 -2.23
C GLY A 186 -4.77 22.15 -1.30
N ILE A 187 -4.05 21.38 -0.49
CA ILE A 187 -4.67 20.55 0.57
C ILE A 187 -5.35 21.48 1.58
N ARG A 188 -6.61 21.20 1.88
CA ARG A 188 -7.44 21.98 2.79
C ARG A 188 -8.05 21.08 3.85
N PHE A 189 -8.31 21.66 5.00
CA PHE A 189 -8.99 21.04 6.13
C PHE A 189 -10.16 21.96 6.55
N ASP A 190 -11.16 21.38 7.19
CA ASP A 190 -12.22 22.17 7.82
C ASP A 190 -11.64 23.02 8.95
N ASP A 191 -12.25 24.17 9.26
CA ASP A 191 -11.70 25.18 10.19
C ASP A 191 -11.43 24.64 11.60
N ASP A 192 -12.18 23.64 12.05
CA ASP A 192 -12.07 23.00 13.36
C ASP A 192 -11.41 21.60 13.32
N TYR A 193 -10.89 21.23 12.14
CA TYR A 193 -10.25 19.92 11.98
C TYR A 193 -8.94 19.85 12.76
N VAL A 194 -8.78 18.76 13.51
CA VAL A 194 -7.51 18.36 14.14
C VAL A 194 -7.25 16.88 13.89
N TYR A 195 -6.01 16.51 13.71
CA TYR A 195 -5.63 15.10 13.61
C TYR A 195 -5.85 14.36 14.93
N PRO A 196 -6.11 13.04 14.90
CA PRO A 196 -6.27 12.23 16.12
C PRO A 196 -5.09 12.33 17.08
N MET A 197 -3.88 12.43 16.52
CA MET A 197 -2.65 12.57 17.30
C MET A 197 -1.77 13.67 16.72
N LYS A 198 -1.00 14.34 17.57
CA LYS A 198 -0.03 15.35 17.18
C LYS A 198 1.07 14.77 16.32
N GLY A 199 1.63 15.57 15.43
CA GLY A 199 2.69 15.18 14.51
C GLY A 199 3.90 14.55 15.22
N LEU A 200 4.51 13.58 14.58
CA LEU A 200 5.78 13.02 15.05
C LEU A 200 6.89 14.02 14.77
N PRO A 201 7.79 14.28 15.74
CA PRO A 201 8.87 15.24 15.52
C PRO A 201 9.83 14.73 14.42
N LEU A 202 10.35 15.67 13.63
CA LEU A 202 11.41 15.38 12.67
C LEU A 202 12.61 14.73 13.36
N SER A 203 13.20 13.73 12.71
CA SER A 203 14.41 13.06 13.17
C SER A 203 15.61 14.03 13.16
N TYR A 204 16.71 13.65 13.80
CA TYR A 204 17.94 14.45 13.73
C TYR A 204 18.47 14.52 12.29
N LEU A 205 18.34 13.44 11.51
CA LEU A 205 18.71 13.44 10.09
C LEU A 205 17.87 14.43 9.28
N ASP A 206 16.53 14.42 9.47
CA ASP A 206 15.63 15.37 8.81
C ASP A 206 16.03 16.82 9.11
N GLN A 207 16.35 17.11 10.38
CA GLN A 207 16.78 18.47 10.82
C GLN A 207 18.14 18.87 10.20
N GLN A 208 19.08 17.91 10.01
CA GLN A 208 20.34 18.18 9.34
C GLN A 208 20.14 18.48 7.85
N VAL A 209 19.24 17.74 7.19
CA VAL A 209 18.89 18.00 5.78
C VAL A 209 18.18 19.34 5.66
N ASP A 210 17.16 19.62 6.48
CA ASP A 210 16.45 20.91 6.47
C ASP A 210 17.41 22.09 6.64
N GLY A 211 18.29 22.03 7.65
CA GLY A 211 19.28 23.09 7.90
C GLY A 211 20.23 23.32 6.74
N GLY A 212 20.61 22.24 6.02
CA GLY A 212 21.54 22.32 4.89
C GLY A 212 20.91 22.82 3.59
N ILE A 213 19.63 22.53 3.36
CA ILE A 213 18.93 22.98 2.14
C ILE A 213 18.16 24.30 2.31
N ARG A 214 18.12 24.85 3.49
CA ARG A 214 17.37 26.09 3.80
C ARG A 214 17.71 27.22 2.84
N GLY A 215 16.68 27.84 2.25
CA GLY A 215 16.83 28.91 1.26
C GLY A 215 17.30 28.41 -0.12
N THR A 216 17.27 27.10 -0.36
CA THR A 216 17.53 26.55 -1.69
C THR A 216 16.23 26.59 -2.50
N THR A 217 16.29 27.24 -3.66
CA THR A 217 15.22 27.27 -4.64
C THR A 217 15.63 26.49 -5.88
N VAL A 218 14.70 25.74 -6.44
CA VAL A 218 14.85 25.06 -7.74
C VAL A 218 13.79 25.58 -8.70
N GLU A 219 14.21 25.90 -9.91
CA GLU A 219 13.29 26.25 -10.98
C GLU A 219 12.85 24.98 -11.72
N LEU A 220 11.55 24.82 -11.94
CA LEU A 220 10.99 23.72 -12.71
C LEU A 220 9.70 24.14 -13.42
N GLY A 221 9.66 23.94 -14.74
CA GLY A 221 8.49 24.34 -15.55
C GLY A 221 8.22 25.85 -15.56
N GLY A 222 9.22 26.70 -15.31
CA GLY A 222 9.10 28.16 -15.23
C GLY A 222 8.60 28.68 -13.89
N GLU A 223 8.53 27.82 -12.87
CA GLU A 223 8.13 28.17 -11.50
C GLU A 223 9.27 27.87 -10.53
N ASP A 224 9.38 28.67 -9.47
CA ASP A 224 10.37 28.52 -8.41
C ASP A 224 9.81 27.76 -7.21
N TYR A 225 10.52 26.72 -6.77
CA TYR A 225 10.15 25.89 -5.61
C TYR A 225 11.23 26.03 -4.52
N GLU A 226 10.88 26.62 -3.39
CA GLU A 226 11.75 26.68 -2.21
C GLU A 226 11.70 25.34 -1.48
N LEU A 227 12.82 24.61 -1.41
CA LEU A 227 12.89 23.29 -0.79
C LEU A 227 12.79 23.39 0.74
N LYS A 228 11.91 22.57 1.33
CA LYS A 228 11.71 22.44 2.78
C LYS A 228 11.55 20.97 3.17
N VAL A 229 12.04 20.63 4.36
CA VAL A 229 11.73 19.33 4.95
C VAL A 229 10.46 19.46 5.79
N ARG A 230 9.43 18.72 5.41
CA ARG A 230 8.15 18.65 6.13
C ARG A 230 7.98 17.30 6.81
N PRO A 231 7.39 17.27 8.02
CA PRO A 231 7.04 16.00 8.64
C PRO A 231 5.94 15.30 7.83
N PHE A 232 6.02 13.98 7.75
CA PHE A 232 4.99 13.16 7.14
C PHE A 232 3.85 12.87 8.11
N PRO A 233 2.59 12.89 7.66
CA PRO A 233 1.48 12.32 8.41
C PRO A 233 1.65 10.80 8.45
N GLN A 234 1.50 10.21 9.63
CA GLN A 234 1.85 8.80 9.83
C GLN A 234 0.81 8.04 10.63
N ALA A 235 0.40 6.87 10.15
CA ALA A 235 -0.43 5.92 10.85
C ALA A 235 0.35 5.25 12.01
N ARG A 236 0.71 6.04 13.00
CA ARG A 236 1.51 5.62 14.17
C ARG A 236 1.08 6.37 15.41
N ASN A 237 1.05 5.67 16.53
CA ASN A 237 0.74 6.27 17.80
C ASN A 237 1.78 7.34 18.19
N GLY A 238 1.40 8.60 18.10
CA GLY A 238 2.10 9.76 18.60
C GLY A 238 1.60 10.16 20.00
N ILE A 239 1.50 11.46 20.24
CA ILE A 239 0.82 12.03 21.41
C ILE A 239 -0.65 12.23 21.03
N PRO A 240 -1.62 11.61 21.76
CA PRO A 240 -3.03 11.86 21.54
C PRO A 240 -3.35 13.36 21.55
N ASN A 241 -4.12 13.84 20.60
CA ASN A 241 -4.52 15.24 20.55
C ASN A 241 -5.70 15.45 21.52
N PRO A 242 -5.57 16.29 22.54
CA PRO A 242 -6.64 16.55 23.50
C PRO A 242 -7.84 17.28 22.89
N ASP A 243 -7.63 18.02 21.82
CA ASP A 243 -8.67 18.82 21.14
C ASP A 243 -9.47 17.98 20.12
N TYR A 244 -9.05 16.75 19.87
CA TYR A 244 -9.73 15.84 18.93
C TYR A 244 -11.16 15.54 19.39
N ASP A 245 -12.10 15.41 18.43
CA ASP A 245 -13.52 15.16 18.65
C ASP A 245 -14.13 16.16 19.68
N VAL A 246 -13.91 17.44 19.40
CA VAL A 246 -14.44 18.55 20.22
C VAL A 246 -14.00 18.46 21.69
N GLY A 247 -12.72 18.15 21.90
CA GLY A 247 -12.11 18.08 23.24
C GLY A 247 -12.31 16.77 24.00
N LYS A 248 -12.88 15.74 23.35
CA LYS A 248 -12.97 14.40 23.97
C LYS A 248 -11.64 13.66 23.96
N GLY A 249 -10.72 14.10 23.08
CA GLY A 249 -9.43 13.47 22.87
C GLY A 249 -9.51 12.19 22.03
N TYR A 250 -8.36 11.58 21.80
CA TYR A 250 -8.22 10.33 21.03
C TYR A 250 -7.56 9.24 21.90
N VAL A 251 -8.10 8.04 21.81
CA VAL A 251 -7.50 6.88 22.48
C VAL A 251 -6.90 5.97 21.42
N PRO A 252 -5.57 5.87 21.32
CA PRO A 252 -4.92 5.03 20.34
C PRO A 252 -5.14 3.54 20.63
N ILE A 253 -5.35 2.77 19.57
CA ILE A 253 -5.53 1.32 19.65
C ILE A 253 -4.22 0.64 19.30
N GLY A 254 -3.76 -0.29 20.12
CA GLY A 254 -2.89 -1.28 19.59
C GLY A 254 -1.44 -1.35 19.95
N ALA A 255 -1.05 -1.25 21.21
CA ALA A 255 0.29 -1.64 21.59
C ALA A 255 0.39 -3.05 22.16
N VAL A 256 1.51 -3.71 21.87
CA VAL A 256 1.94 -4.91 22.57
C VAL A 256 2.87 -4.47 23.72
N SER A 257 2.32 -3.79 24.69
CA SER A 257 3.03 -3.49 25.93
C SER A 257 2.33 -4.20 27.08
N THR A 258 3.08 -4.82 27.97
CA THR A 258 2.55 -5.41 29.19
C THR A 258 1.95 -4.36 30.14
N HIS A 259 2.22 -3.08 29.91
CA HIS A 259 1.81 -1.99 30.78
C HIS A 259 0.73 -1.08 30.18
N GLN A 260 0.55 -1.09 28.84
CA GLN A 260 -0.35 -0.18 28.12
C GLN A 260 -1.01 -0.84 26.91
N VAL A 261 -1.29 -2.13 26.99
CA VAL A 261 -1.87 -2.91 25.87
C VAL A 261 -3.18 -2.33 25.36
N GLU A 262 -3.96 -1.70 26.22
CA GLU A 262 -5.29 -1.16 25.91
C GLU A 262 -5.26 0.29 25.41
N GLU A 263 -4.20 1.03 25.76
CA GLU A 263 -4.05 2.45 25.41
C GLU A 263 -3.18 2.66 24.15
N GLY A 264 -2.48 1.64 23.69
CA GLY A 264 -1.52 1.73 22.60
C GLY A 264 -0.15 2.27 23.06
N HIS A 265 0.91 1.77 22.45
CA HIS A 265 2.27 2.23 22.73
C HIS A 265 2.65 3.36 21.79
N ARG A 266 3.29 4.41 22.31
CA ARG A 266 3.82 5.48 21.48
C ARG A 266 4.99 4.99 20.63
N CYS A 267 5.12 5.50 19.40
CA CYS A 267 6.25 5.24 18.51
C CYS A 267 7.57 5.63 19.22
N GLN A 268 8.54 4.73 19.19
CA GLN A 268 9.84 4.88 19.86
C GLN A 268 10.98 5.20 18.88
N GLY A 269 10.68 5.32 17.59
CA GLY A 269 11.67 5.68 16.60
C GLY A 269 12.82 4.70 16.48
N ASN A 270 12.52 3.41 16.33
CA ASN A 270 13.51 2.33 16.25
C ASN A 270 13.73 1.77 14.85
N ILE A 271 13.32 2.50 13.80
CA ILE A 271 13.37 2.15 12.37
C ILE A 271 12.71 0.82 11.95
N ASN A 272 12.28 -0.03 12.85
CA ASN A 272 11.62 -1.31 12.54
C ASN A 272 10.14 -1.14 12.16
N CYS A 273 9.84 -0.21 11.25
CA CYS A 273 8.49 -0.04 10.72
C CYS A 273 8.19 -1.07 9.63
N VAL A 274 9.21 -1.38 8.84
CA VAL A 274 9.21 -2.37 7.77
C VAL A 274 10.20 -3.46 8.15
N PRO A 275 9.80 -4.72 8.09
CA PRO A 275 8.49 -5.24 7.75
C PRO A 275 7.49 -5.24 8.92
N LEU A 276 7.91 -5.07 10.18
CA LEU A 276 7.03 -5.29 11.31
C LEU A 276 7.35 -4.34 12.47
N CYS A 277 6.32 -3.69 13.04
CA CYS A 277 6.48 -2.83 14.21
C CYS A 277 6.46 -3.65 15.50
N PRO A 278 7.59 -3.81 16.23
CA PRO A 278 7.66 -4.73 17.38
C PRO A 278 6.79 -4.29 18.57
N ILE A 279 6.42 -3.01 18.63
CA ILE A 279 5.62 -2.43 19.73
C ILE A 279 4.20 -2.08 19.31
N GLN A 280 3.76 -2.48 18.11
CA GLN A 280 2.41 -2.21 17.60
C GLN A 280 1.98 -0.72 17.57
N ALA A 281 2.95 0.20 17.57
CA ALA A 281 2.65 1.62 17.42
C ALA A 281 2.13 1.97 16.03
N LYS A 282 2.57 1.23 15.00
CA LYS A 282 2.10 1.39 13.62
C LYS A 282 0.75 0.70 13.45
N TYR A 283 -0.15 1.34 12.70
CA TYR A 283 -1.41 0.72 12.31
C TYR A 283 -1.19 -0.53 11.44
N ASN A 284 -2.03 -1.54 11.66
CA ASN A 284 -2.27 -2.64 10.74
C ASN A 284 -3.77 -2.99 10.77
N ALA A 285 -4.27 -3.59 9.68
CA ALA A 285 -5.70 -3.85 9.53
C ALA A 285 -6.26 -4.85 10.56
N GLY A 286 -5.40 -5.61 11.25
CA GLY A 286 -5.82 -6.46 12.37
C GLY A 286 -6.53 -5.68 13.48
N LYS A 287 -6.20 -4.39 13.66
CA LYS A 287 -6.88 -3.51 14.63
C LYS A 287 -8.34 -3.26 14.26
N THR A 288 -8.59 -2.90 13.00
CA THR A 288 -9.94 -2.71 12.46
C THR A 288 -10.73 -4.01 12.44
N LEU A 289 -10.09 -5.12 12.04
CA LEU A 289 -10.73 -6.45 12.05
C LEU A 289 -11.11 -6.88 13.47
N ALA A 290 -10.28 -6.60 14.48
CA ALA A 290 -10.63 -6.87 15.86
C ALA A 290 -11.92 -6.13 16.27
N ALA A 291 -12.09 -4.87 15.86
CA ALA A 291 -13.33 -4.13 16.10
C ALA A 291 -14.52 -4.75 15.34
N ALA A 292 -14.33 -5.14 14.08
CA ALA A 292 -15.36 -5.80 13.29
C ALA A 292 -15.84 -7.11 13.93
N PHE A 293 -14.94 -7.97 14.42
CA PHE A 293 -15.30 -9.22 15.10
C PHE A 293 -16.02 -8.99 16.44
N GLN A 294 -15.72 -7.90 17.16
CA GLN A 294 -16.43 -7.56 18.40
C GLN A 294 -17.93 -7.30 18.20
N THR A 295 -18.36 -6.98 16.99
CA THR A 295 -19.79 -6.81 16.65
C THR A 295 -20.58 -8.14 16.73
N GLY A 296 -19.89 -9.29 16.66
CA GLY A 296 -20.50 -10.62 16.56
C GLY A 296 -21.24 -10.86 15.23
N ARG A 297 -20.96 -10.05 14.19
CA ARG A 297 -21.62 -10.08 12.88
C ARG A 297 -20.70 -10.46 11.73
N VAL A 298 -19.43 -10.76 12.01
CA VAL A 298 -18.44 -11.12 11.00
C VAL A 298 -18.02 -12.57 11.19
N ASP A 299 -18.22 -13.37 10.16
CA ASP A 299 -17.68 -14.72 10.02
C ASP A 299 -16.40 -14.66 9.16
N LEU A 300 -15.40 -15.49 9.47
CA LEU A 300 -14.12 -15.56 8.75
C LEU A 300 -13.81 -17.01 8.32
N LEU A 301 -13.64 -17.20 7.02
CA LEU A 301 -13.01 -18.39 6.47
C LEU A 301 -11.55 -18.04 6.14
N ALA A 302 -10.61 -18.44 7.00
CA ALA A 302 -9.18 -18.35 6.77
C ALA A 302 -8.68 -19.56 5.96
N GLN A 303 -7.47 -19.47 5.40
CA GLN A 303 -6.90 -20.49 4.51
C GLN A 303 -7.88 -20.84 3.36
N THR A 304 -8.54 -19.81 2.83
CA THR A 304 -9.63 -19.93 1.88
C THR A 304 -9.42 -18.97 0.73
N VAL A 305 -9.05 -19.52 -0.43
CA VAL A 305 -8.69 -18.74 -1.63
C VAL A 305 -9.90 -18.67 -2.55
N ALA A 306 -10.41 -17.45 -2.83
CA ALA A 306 -11.44 -17.25 -3.84
C ALA A 306 -10.90 -17.63 -5.22
N SER A 307 -11.61 -18.55 -5.89
CA SER A 307 -11.18 -19.17 -7.14
C SER A 307 -11.98 -18.73 -8.36
N LYS A 308 -13.28 -18.43 -8.18
CA LYS A 308 -14.15 -18.05 -9.29
C LYS A 308 -15.35 -17.24 -8.80
N ILE A 309 -15.76 -16.27 -9.63
CA ILE A 309 -17.00 -15.51 -9.47
C ILE A 309 -18.06 -16.16 -10.35
N ILE A 310 -19.21 -16.50 -9.79
CA ILE A 310 -20.33 -17.17 -10.49
C ILE A 310 -21.44 -16.12 -10.69
N ILE A 311 -21.88 -16.00 -11.94
CA ILE A 311 -22.88 -15.02 -12.36
C ILE A 311 -24.12 -15.77 -12.83
N ASP A 312 -25.30 -15.22 -12.53
CA ASP A 312 -26.53 -15.56 -13.23
C ASP A 312 -26.55 -14.92 -14.63
N PRO A 313 -26.53 -15.69 -15.71
CA PRO A 313 -26.47 -15.15 -17.07
C PRO A 313 -27.69 -14.31 -17.45
N ALA A 314 -28.83 -14.50 -16.80
CA ALA A 314 -30.06 -13.79 -17.13
C ALA A 314 -30.10 -12.38 -16.54
N SER A 315 -29.60 -12.21 -15.32
CA SER A 315 -29.59 -10.92 -14.62
C SER A 315 -28.24 -10.20 -14.63
N GLY A 316 -27.16 -10.89 -14.97
CA GLY A 316 -25.80 -10.37 -14.85
C GLY A 316 -25.31 -10.22 -13.40
N ARG A 317 -26.09 -10.64 -12.40
CA ARG A 317 -25.72 -10.52 -10.98
C ARG A 317 -24.79 -11.64 -10.55
N VAL A 318 -23.87 -11.32 -9.67
CA VAL A 318 -23.09 -12.33 -8.95
C VAL A 318 -24.02 -13.08 -8.00
N THR A 319 -24.02 -14.41 -8.07
CA THR A 319 -24.79 -15.29 -7.20
C THR A 319 -23.96 -15.93 -6.12
N GLU A 320 -22.70 -16.32 -6.46
CA GLU A 320 -21.80 -17.02 -5.57
C GLU A 320 -20.34 -16.67 -5.84
N ILE A 321 -19.50 -16.88 -4.84
CA ILE A 321 -18.05 -16.99 -5.01
C ILE A 321 -17.63 -18.41 -4.67
N GLU A 322 -16.99 -19.08 -5.62
CA GLU A 322 -16.31 -20.36 -5.41
C GLU A 322 -14.97 -20.11 -4.70
N TYR A 323 -14.63 -20.99 -3.77
CA TYR A 323 -13.37 -20.94 -3.04
C TYR A 323 -12.73 -22.32 -2.94
N LYS A 324 -11.42 -22.32 -2.68
CA LYS A 324 -10.62 -23.49 -2.33
C LYS A 324 -10.05 -23.30 -0.94
N SER A 325 -10.37 -24.21 -0.01
CA SER A 325 -9.87 -24.19 1.36
C SER A 325 -8.88 -25.31 1.59
N TYR A 326 -7.82 -25.03 2.34
CA TYR A 326 -6.75 -25.98 2.63
C TYR A 326 -6.42 -25.97 4.12
N ASP A 327 -5.97 -27.10 4.65
CA ASP A 327 -5.52 -27.22 6.03
C ASP A 327 -3.99 -27.17 6.11
N ASP A 328 -3.29 -27.87 5.22
CA ASP A 328 -1.83 -27.90 5.15
C ASP A 328 -1.32 -26.99 4.02
N PRO A 329 -0.60 -25.89 4.34
CA PRO A 329 -0.02 -25.01 3.33
C PRO A 329 0.93 -25.70 2.35
N SER A 330 1.57 -26.80 2.74
CA SER A 330 2.54 -27.54 1.91
C SER A 330 1.89 -28.57 0.98
N SER A 331 0.62 -28.90 1.20
CA SER A 331 -0.13 -29.87 0.39
C SER A 331 -1.04 -29.16 -0.63
N PRO A 332 -1.15 -29.66 -1.87
CA PRO A 332 -2.12 -29.17 -2.85
C PRO A 332 -3.56 -29.61 -2.54
N GLU A 333 -3.76 -30.46 -1.54
CA GLU A 333 -5.09 -30.96 -1.16
C GLU A 333 -5.96 -29.81 -0.64
N HIS A 334 -7.17 -29.72 -1.17
CA HIS A 334 -8.12 -28.68 -0.80
C HIS A 334 -9.56 -29.15 -0.97
N ALA A 335 -10.45 -28.56 -0.20
CA ALA A 335 -11.89 -28.65 -0.43
C ALA A 335 -12.36 -27.47 -1.28
N THR A 336 -13.37 -27.69 -2.12
CA THR A 336 -14.02 -26.63 -2.90
C THR A 336 -15.42 -26.40 -2.32
N GLY A 337 -15.79 -25.11 -2.18
CA GLY A 337 -17.11 -24.71 -1.74
C GLY A 337 -17.55 -23.42 -2.41
N THR A 338 -18.79 -23.00 -2.17
CA THR A 338 -19.34 -21.73 -2.62
C THR A 338 -19.96 -20.94 -1.45
N VAL A 339 -19.99 -19.62 -1.58
CA VAL A 339 -20.65 -18.71 -0.62
C VAL A 339 -21.56 -17.75 -1.33
N ARG A 340 -22.69 -17.41 -0.66
CA ARG A 340 -23.77 -16.59 -1.21
C ARG A 340 -23.96 -15.31 -0.40
N ALA A 341 -24.26 -14.22 -1.09
CA ALA A 341 -24.58 -12.94 -0.46
C ALA A 341 -25.51 -12.09 -1.34
N LYS A 342 -26.04 -11.02 -0.74
CA LYS A 342 -26.74 -9.95 -1.49
C LYS A 342 -25.73 -9.08 -2.24
N VAL A 343 -24.57 -8.81 -1.64
CA VAL A 343 -23.49 -7.97 -2.17
C VAL A 343 -22.15 -8.70 -2.04
N PHE A 344 -21.27 -8.54 -3.04
CA PHE A 344 -19.93 -9.09 -3.06
C PHE A 344 -18.89 -7.98 -3.18
N VAL A 345 -17.83 -8.05 -2.39
CA VAL A 345 -16.76 -7.04 -2.37
C VAL A 345 -15.41 -7.74 -2.59
N LEU A 346 -14.74 -7.43 -3.70
CA LEU A 346 -13.36 -7.84 -3.93
C LEU A 346 -12.43 -6.82 -3.28
N ALA A 347 -11.67 -7.23 -2.28
CA ALA A 347 -10.79 -6.39 -1.47
C ALA A 347 -9.39 -7.02 -1.32
N ALA A 348 -8.98 -7.81 -2.33
CA ALA A 348 -7.76 -8.64 -2.30
C ALA A 348 -6.53 -7.94 -2.91
N ASN A 349 -6.53 -6.66 -3.12
CA ASN A 349 -5.61 -5.74 -3.82
C ASN A 349 -5.82 -5.64 -5.35
N ALA A 350 -5.12 -4.68 -5.98
CA ALA A 350 -5.29 -4.39 -7.40
C ALA A 350 -4.97 -5.59 -8.32
N ILE A 351 -3.91 -6.34 -8.03
CA ILE A 351 -3.51 -7.50 -8.85
C ILE A 351 -4.48 -8.66 -8.67
N GLU A 352 -4.79 -9.03 -7.43
CA GLU A 352 -5.62 -10.21 -7.14
C GLU A 352 -7.10 -10.01 -7.50
N ASN A 353 -7.63 -8.78 -7.34
CA ASN A 353 -8.99 -8.46 -7.81
C ASN A 353 -9.10 -8.65 -9.33
N ALA A 354 -8.14 -8.09 -10.09
CA ALA A 354 -8.10 -8.25 -11.55
C ALA A 354 -7.89 -9.71 -11.97
N ARG A 355 -6.98 -10.43 -11.30
CA ARG A 355 -6.74 -11.86 -11.55
C ARG A 355 -8.03 -12.68 -11.37
N LEU A 356 -8.74 -12.47 -10.27
CA LEU A 356 -9.98 -13.21 -9.99
C LEU A 356 -11.07 -12.90 -11.01
N MET A 357 -11.25 -11.64 -11.39
CA MET A 357 -12.18 -11.23 -12.46
C MET A 357 -11.84 -11.93 -13.78
N LEU A 358 -10.59 -11.81 -14.24
CA LEU A 358 -10.13 -12.39 -15.51
C LEU A 358 -10.20 -13.93 -15.50
N ALA A 359 -9.80 -14.58 -14.40
CA ALA A 359 -9.90 -16.03 -14.23
C ALA A 359 -11.35 -16.51 -14.22
N SER A 360 -12.31 -15.64 -13.91
CA SER A 360 -13.75 -15.92 -13.99
C SER A 360 -14.35 -15.61 -15.35
N GLY A 361 -13.57 -15.12 -16.33
CA GLY A 361 -14.03 -14.71 -17.65
C GLY A 361 -14.69 -13.33 -17.69
N LEU A 362 -14.46 -12.49 -16.68
CA LEU A 362 -15.11 -11.20 -16.50
C LEU A 362 -14.16 -10.05 -16.90
N ALA A 363 -14.00 -9.82 -18.19
CA ALA A 363 -13.15 -8.74 -18.69
C ALA A 363 -13.80 -7.35 -18.62
N GLY A 364 -15.11 -7.28 -18.35
CA GLY A 364 -15.93 -6.08 -18.34
C GLY A 364 -16.28 -5.56 -19.74
N THR A 365 -17.31 -4.71 -19.82
CA THR A 365 -17.77 -4.09 -21.09
C THR A 365 -16.68 -3.22 -21.71
N SER A 366 -15.89 -2.51 -20.90
CA SER A 366 -14.78 -1.67 -21.38
C SER A 366 -13.56 -2.47 -21.85
N GLY A 367 -13.41 -3.75 -21.44
CA GLY A 367 -12.19 -4.53 -21.65
C GLY A 367 -10.98 -4.03 -20.84
N LEU A 368 -11.21 -3.19 -19.82
CA LEU A 368 -10.15 -2.56 -19.01
C LEU A 368 -9.80 -3.33 -17.74
N VAL A 369 -10.50 -4.41 -17.40
CA VAL A 369 -10.10 -5.26 -16.25
C VAL A 369 -8.67 -5.75 -16.44
N GLY A 370 -7.83 -5.49 -15.46
CA GLY A 370 -6.40 -5.81 -15.47
C GLY A 370 -5.51 -4.77 -16.15
N ARG A 371 -6.03 -3.85 -16.94
CA ARG A 371 -5.26 -2.79 -17.62
C ARG A 371 -5.01 -1.60 -16.72
N ASN A 372 -4.16 -0.68 -17.15
CA ASN A 372 -3.79 0.54 -16.41
C ASN A 372 -3.08 0.28 -15.07
N LEU A 373 -2.37 -0.83 -14.95
CA LEU A 373 -1.59 -1.12 -13.75
C LEU A 373 -0.59 0.01 -13.50
N MET A 374 -0.66 0.61 -12.32
CA MET A 374 0.26 1.62 -11.82
C MET A 374 0.97 1.10 -10.58
N ASP A 375 2.21 1.48 -10.42
CA ASP A 375 2.96 1.49 -9.17
C ASP A 375 3.93 2.67 -9.21
N HIS A 376 4.26 3.30 -8.08
CA HIS A 376 5.25 4.37 -8.07
C HIS A 376 6.62 3.86 -8.51
N ALA A 377 7.30 4.65 -9.35
CA ALA A 377 8.67 4.41 -9.72
C ALA A 377 9.61 5.06 -8.69
N TYR A 378 10.18 4.25 -7.80
CA TYR A 378 11.12 4.75 -6.82
C TYR A 378 12.53 4.83 -7.38
N LEU A 379 13.09 6.05 -7.36
CA LEU A 379 14.52 6.27 -7.57
C LEU A 379 15.19 6.43 -6.21
N LEU A 380 16.27 5.71 -5.97
CA LEU A 380 17.06 5.81 -4.75
C LEU A 380 18.37 6.53 -5.03
N SER A 381 18.73 7.50 -4.19
CA SER A 381 20.03 8.18 -4.25
C SER A 381 20.62 8.26 -2.86
N TRP A 382 21.91 7.91 -2.71
CA TRP A 382 22.52 7.76 -1.39
C TRP A 382 23.90 8.41 -1.29
N ALA A 383 24.16 8.98 -0.13
CA ALA A 383 25.36 9.74 0.15
C ALA A 383 25.87 9.53 1.57
N LEU A 384 27.14 9.85 1.82
CA LEU A 384 27.69 9.97 3.17
C LEU A 384 27.72 11.45 3.59
N MET A 385 27.03 11.75 4.68
CA MET A 385 27.09 13.06 5.31
C MET A 385 28.51 13.36 5.84
N PRO A 386 28.96 14.64 5.85
CA PRO A 386 30.27 15.01 6.36
C PRO A 386 30.43 14.72 7.84
N GLN A 387 29.35 14.64 8.59
CA GLN A 387 29.33 14.36 10.03
C GLN A 387 28.28 13.32 10.38
N VAL A 388 28.30 12.83 11.62
CA VAL A 388 27.28 11.93 12.16
C VAL A 388 25.91 12.59 12.08
N CYS A 389 24.96 11.95 11.44
CA CYS A 389 23.61 12.48 11.18
C CYS A 389 22.49 11.69 11.86
N GLY A 390 22.82 10.73 12.72
CA GLY A 390 21.83 10.01 13.53
C GLY A 390 21.10 8.88 12.79
N THR A 391 21.64 8.36 11.70
CA THR A 391 21.11 7.18 11.00
C THR A 391 20.80 6.04 11.99
N GLY A 392 19.64 5.39 11.81
CA GLY A 392 19.15 4.35 12.71
C GLY A 392 18.23 4.86 13.82
N ARG A 393 17.84 6.14 13.81
CA ARG A 393 16.95 6.75 14.80
C ARG A 393 15.80 7.49 14.13
N GLY A 394 14.58 7.26 14.59
CA GLY A 394 13.34 7.78 14.05
C GLY A 394 12.43 6.66 13.55
N SER A 395 11.33 6.99 12.90
CA SER A 395 10.63 6.06 12.02
C SER A 395 11.47 5.84 10.75
N VAL A 396 11.13 4.88 9.89
CA VAL A 396 11.87 4.67 8.63
C VAL A 396 11.99 5.98 7.85
N CYS A 397 10.87 6.69 7.65
CA CYS A 397 10.85 8.07 7.14
C CYS A 397 10.00 8.92 8.07
N THR A 398 10.57 9.96 8.66
CA THR A 398 9.84 10.89 9.53
C THR A 398 9.46 12.15 8.77
N GLY A 399 10.30 12.60 7.85
CA GLY A 399 10.10 13.79 7.02
C GLY A 399 10.63 13.60 5.60
N GLY A 400 10.37 14.61 4.77
CA GLY A 400 10.80 14.63 3.38
C GLY A 400 10.58 15.97 2.69
N ILE A 401 11.00 16.08 1.43
CA ILE A 401 10.81 17.27 0.60
C ILE A 401 9.56 17.04 -0.24
N GLN A 402 8.54 17.86 -0.06
CA GLN A 402 7.21 17.64 -0.62
C GLN A 402 6.78 18.71 -1.63
N GLU A 403 7.57 19.75 -1.86
CA GLU A 403 7.23 20.89 -2.73
C GLU A 403 7.04 20.49 -4.19
N LEU A 404 7.67 19.39 -4.64
CA LEU A 404 7.59 18.89 -6.02
C LEU A 404 6.55 17.76 -6.19
N ARG A 405 5.61 17.65 -5.26
CA ARG A 405 4.45 16.77 -5.41
C ARG A 405 3.43 17.30 -6.40
N GLY A 406 3.43 18.61 -6.69
CA GLY A 406 2.51 19.26 -7.59
C GLY A 406 3.11 20.49 -8.24
N GLY A 407 2.46 21.01 -9.28
CA GLY A 407 2.86 22.21 -10.00
C GLY A 407 2.73 22.12 -11.51
N GLY A 408 2.94 23.26 -12.20
CA GLY A 408 2.77 23.38 -13.65
C GLY A 408 3.66 22.47 -14.49
N PHE A 409 4.82 22.07 -13.97
CA PHE A 409 5.77 21.16 -14.61
C PHE A 409 5.21 19.76 -14.92
N ARG A 410 4.11 19.37 -14.28
CA ARG A 410 3.40 18.10 -14.53
C ARG A 410 2.85 17.96 -15.95
N ARG A 411 2.92 18.99 -16.78
CA ARG A 411 2.64 18.87 -18.21
C ARG A 411 3.71 18.05 -18.95
N ASP A 412 4.96 18.13 -18.48
CA ASP A 412 6.12 17.61 -19.22
C ASP A 412 6.80 16.43 -18.51
N GLN A 413 6.68 16.35 -17.19
CA GLN A 413 7.31 15.31 -16.38
C GLN A 413 6.50 15.00 -15.12
N ALA A 414 6.71 13.80 -14.58
CA ALA A 414 6.05 13.31 -13.39
C ALA A 414 6.46 14.10 -12.13
N ALA A 415 5.48 14.35 -11.27
CA ALA A 415 5.69 14.82 -9.91
C ALA A 415 6.27 13.71 -9.03
N PHE A 416 6.86 14.10 -7.92
CA PHE A 416 7.39 13.15 -6.93
C PHE A 416 7.42 13.74 -5.53
N ASN A 417 7.33 12.85 -4.55
CA ASN A 417 7.68 13.10 -3.16
C ASN A 417 9.10 12.59 -2.88
N VAL A 418 9.86 13.26 -2.02
CA VAL A 418 11.20 12.81 -1.62
C VAL A 418 11.18 12.39 -0.16
N ASP A 419 11.46 11.13 0.09
CA ASP A 419 11.57 10.56 1.42
C ASP A 419 13.01 10.66 1.94
N ILE A 420 13.19 11.07 3.20
CA ILE A 420 14.48 11.03 3.90
C ILE A 420 14.47 9.78 4.77
N HIS A 421 15.32 8.82 4.43
CA HIS A 421 15.35 7.51 5.08
C HIS A 421 16.26 7.48 6.31
N ASN A 422 15.68 7.17 7.48
CA ASN A 422 16.41 7.04 8.74
C ASN A 422 17.10 5.67 8.91
N ASP A 423 16.76 4.67 8.12
CA ASP A 423 17.34 3.33 8.14
C ASP A 423 18.63 3.19 7.29
N GLY A 424 19.15 4.30 6.82
CA GLY A 424 20.38 4.34 6.02
C GLY A 424 20.21 3.74 4.63
N TRP A 425 21.24 3.07 4.12
CA TRP A 425 21.29 2.53 2.77
C TRP A 425 20.68 1.12 2.64
N GLY A 426 19.86 0.71 3.61
CA GLY A 426 19.30 -0.65 3.64
C GLY A 426 18.55 -1.00 2.37
N TRP A 427 17.62 -0.14 1.95
CA TRP A 427 16.84 -0.35 0.73
C TRP A 427 17.66 -0.22 -0.56
N ALA A 428 18.64 0.69 -0.59
CA ALA A 428 19.44 0.91 -1.79
C ALA A 428 20.42 -0.24 -2.08
N VAL A 429 21.18 -0.65 -1.06
CA VAL A 429 22.32 -1.57 -1.23
C VAL A 429 22.43 -2.67 -0.16
N GLY A 430 21.41 -2.84 0.70
CA GLY A 430 21.41 -3.89 1.73
C GLY A 430 22.30 -3.60 2.95
N SER A 431 22.53 -2.32 3.28
CA SER A 431 23.22 -1.91 4.50
C SER A 431 22.43 -2.40 5.76
N PRO A 432 23.09 -2.72 6.86
CA PRO A 432 24.52 -2.66 7.18
C PRO A 432 25.34 -3.89 6.70
N TYR A 433 24.67 -4.91 6.16
CA TYR A 433 25.34 -6.17 5.81
C TYR A 433 26.36 -6.00 4.68
N THR A 434 26.00 -5.30 3.62
CA THR A 434 26.87 -5.02 2.48
C THR A 434 28.07 -4.14 2.86
N ASP A 435 27.88 -3.17 3.78
CA ASP A 435 28.98 -2.38 4.32
C ASP A 435 29.97 -3.26 5.10
N LEU A 436 29.44 -4.19 5.91
CA LEU A 436 30.26 -5.12 6.67
C LEU A 436 31.10 -6.01 5.73
N ILE A 437 30.48 -6.62 4.72
CA ILE A 437 31.17 -7.46 3.72
C ILE A 437 32.21 -6.64 2.96
N GLY A 438 31.86 -5.45 2.49
CA GLY A 438 32.81 -4.58 1.77
C GLY A 438 34.03 -4.21 2.59
N LEU A 439 33.87 -4.01 3.90
CA LEU A 439 34.99 -3.76 4.81
C LEU A 439 35.80 -5.01 5.13
N VAL A 440 35.16 -6.16 5.30
CA VAL A 440 35.86 -7.42 5.63
C VAL A 440 36.52 -8.00 4.39
N ASP A 441 35.76 -8.31 3.38
CA ASP A 441 36.23 -9.04 2.19
C ASP A 441 36.94 -8.11 1.19
N GLY A 442 36.41 -6.91 0.97
CA GLY A 442 36.94 -5.94 0.02
C GLY A 442 38.15 -5.17 0.57
N ALA A 443 38.11 -4.74 1.84
CA ALA A 443 39.16 -3.88 2.41
C ALA A 443 40.03 -4.57 3.49
N ASN A 444 39.82 -5.85 3.76
CA ASN A 444 40.53 -6.65 4.77
C ASN A 444 40.59 -5.98 6.14
N ARG A 445 39.40 -5.50 6.63
CA ARG A 445 39.27 -4.87 7.94
C ARG A 445 38.80 -5.88 8.99
N PHE A 446 39.38 -5.81 10.18
CA PHE A 446 38.96 -6.61 11.34
C PHE A 446 39.26 -5.91 12.67
N GLY A 447 38.73 -6.44 13.76
CA GLY A 447 38.96 -5.96 15.10
C GLY A 447 38.53 -4.49 15.32
N LYS A 448 39.40 -3.69 15.95
CA LYS A 448 39.13 -2.28 16.27
C LYS A 448 38.94 -1.45 14.99
N LYS A 449 39.75 -1.71 13.95
CA LYS A 449 39.69 -0.95 12.70
C LYS A 449 38.35 -1.15 11.98
N LEU A 450 37.89 -2.40 11.89
CA LEU A 450 36.57 -2.71 11.33
C LEU A 450 35.45 -1.96 12.09
N ARG A 451 35.43 -2.05 13.41
CA ARG A 451 34.39 -1.35 14.20
C ARG A 451 34.39 0.16 13.99
N THR A 452 35.57 0.76 13.98
CA THR A 452 35.70 2.22 13.80
C THR A 452 35.21 2.66 12.42
N GLU A 453 35.63 1.97 11.36
CA GLU A 453 35.24 2.32 9.97
C GLU A 453 33.76 2.02 9.73
N LEU A 454 33.22 0.89 10.21
CA LEU A 454 31.81 0.53 10.08
C LEU A 454 30.89 1.55 10.78
N VAL A 455 31.20 1.90 12.04
CA VAL A 455 30.41 2.91 12.78
C VAL A 455 30.48 4.26 12.10
N ALA A 456 31.68 4.70 11.67
CA ALA A 456 31.84 5.96 10.97
C ALA A 456 31.05 6.02 9.65
N ARG A 457 30.89 4.89 8.96
CA ARG A 457 30.10 4.80 7.73
C ARG A 457 28.59 4.77 8.04
N LEU A 458 28.13 3.85 8.87
CA LEU A 458 26.70 3.65 9.17
C LEU A 458 26.03 4.90 9.77
N THR A 459 26.71 5.62 10.65
CA THR A 459 26.13 6.79 11.34
C THR A 459 26.05 8.06 10.49
N ARG A 460 26.57 8.02 9.25
CA ARG A 460 26.58 9.14 8.32
C ARG A 460 25.79 8.86 7.01
N GLN A 461 25.12 7.72 6.93
CA GLN A 461 24.36 7.35 5.75
C GLN A 461 23.12 8.23 5.59
N LEU A 462 22.96 8.82 4.42
CA LEU A 462 21.77 9.51 3.93
C LEU A 462 21.25 8.76 2.71
N LEU A 463 19.96 8.43 2.71
CA LEU A 463 19.24 7.92 1.55
C LEU A 463 18.08 8.85 1.26
N LEU A 464 17.98 9.34 0.02
CA LEU A 464 16.82 10.02 -0.53
C LEU A 464 16.10 9.06 -1.48
N ALA A 465 14.81 8.83 -1.24
CA ALA A 465 13.98 8.00 -2.09
C ALA A 465 12.91 8.87 -2.77
N PHE A 466 12.94 8.92 -4.08
CA PHE A 466 12.04 9.71 -4.91
C PHE A 466 10.87 8.85 -5.35
N MET A 467 9.69 9.09 -4.79
CA MET A 467 8.45 8.40 -5.14
C MET A 467 7.81 9.10 -6.33
N VAL A 468 8.18 8.68 -7.53
CA VAL A 468 7.74 9.29 -8.79
C VAL A 468 6.40 8.71 -9.23
N GLU A 469 5.45 9.59 -9.59
CA GLU A 469 4.15 9.15 -10.09
C GLU A 469 4.26 8.40 -11.42
N VAL A 470 3.38 7.41 -11.60
CA VAL A 470 3.24 6.67 -12.85
C VAL A 470 1.80 6.82 -13.33
N MET A 471 1.65 7.30 -14.58
CA MET A 471 0.34 7.48 -15.20
C MET A 471 -0.23 6.15 -15.72
N PRO A 472 -1.56 5.99 -15.73
CA PRO A 472 -2.20 4.80 -16.24
C PRO A 472 -1.94 4.63 -17.75
N THR A 473 -1.55 3.44 -18.15
CA THR A 473 -1.40 3.02 -19.54
C THR A 473 -1.97 1.63 -19.72
N GLU A 474 -2.72 1.40 -20.80
CA GLU A 474 -3.36 0.10 -21.03
C GLU A 474 -2.37 -1.04 -21.32
N SER A 475 -1.14 -0.71 -21.72
CA SER A 475 -0.06 -1.68 -21.89
C SER A 475 0.44 -2.25 -20.59
N ASN A 476 0.40 -1.44 -19.51
CA ASN A 476 0.71 -1.89 -18.16
C ASN A 476 -0.49 -2.66 -17.61
N ARG A 477 -0.32 -3.96 -17.39
CA ARG A 477 -1.49 -4.80 -17.12
C ARG A 477 -1.18 -6.04 -16.29
N VAL A 478 -2.22 -6.52 -15.66
CA VAL A 478 -2.39 -7.88 -15.15
C VAL A 478 -3.20 -8.67 -16.17
N SER A 479 -2.74 -9.85 -16.52
CA SER A 479 -3.47 -10.83 -17.33
C SER A 479 -3.40 -12.20 -16.64
N VAL A 480 -4.07 -13.21 -17.19
CA VAL A 480 -4.02 -14.60 -16.73
C VAL A 480 -3.82 -15.51 -17.93
N ASP A 481 -3.10 -16.63 -17.69
CA ASP A 481 -2.91 -17.70 -18.67
C ASP A 481 -3.11 -19.04 -17.99
N ALA A 482 -3.85 -19.94 -18.64
CA ALA A 482 -4.11 -21.29 -18.13
C ALA A 482 -2.86 -22.17 -18.00
N ALA A 483 -1.76 -21.79 -18.65
CA ALA A 483 -0.46 -22.45 -18.53
C ALA A 483 0.22 -22.18 -17.18
N PHE A 484 -0.09 -21.08 -16.51
CA PHE A 484 0.57 -20.66 -15.27
C PHE A 484 -0.39 -20.80 -14.08
N LYS A 485 -0.19 -21.81 -13.26
CA LYS A 485 -1.05 -22.12 -12.11
C LYS A 485 -0.27 -22.11 -10.81
N ASP A 486 -0.96 -21.74 -9.72
CA ASP A 486 -0.50 -21.94 -8.35
C ASP A 486 -0.71 -23.40 -7.89
N GLN A 487 -0.30 -23.71 -6.66
CA GLN A 487 -0.40 -25.06 -6.10
C GLN A 487 -1.86 -25.56 -6.01
N LEU A 488 -2.82 -24.66 -5.79
CA LEU A 488 -4.26 -25.00 -5.78
C LEU A 488 -4.88 -25.08 -7.18
N GLY A 489 -4.09 -24.85 -8.24
CA GLY A 489 -4.56 -24.87 -9.62
C GLY A 489 -5.28 -23.59 -10.07
N ASN A 490 -5.21 -22.48 -9.32
CA ASN A 490 -5.69 -21.19 -9.76
C ASN A 490 -4.70 -20.55 -10.74
N MET A 491 -5.18 -19.79 -11.74
CA MET A 491 -4.29 -19.04 -12.64
C MET A 491 -3.50 -18.00 -11.86
N ARG A 492 -2.19 -17.94 -12.10
CA ARG A 492 -1.29 -16.93 -11.54
C ARG A 492 -1.44 -15.60 -12.29
N PRO A 493 -1.20 -14.45 -11.64
CA PRO A 493 -1.16 -13.18 -12.34
C PRO A 493 0.07 -13.09 -13.25
N VAL A 494 -0.15 -12.68 -14.50
CA VAL A 494 0.90 -12.37 -15.49
C VAL A 494 1.01 -10.86 -15.59
N ILE A 495 2.19 -10.32 -15.35
CA ILE A 495 2.46 -8.89 -15.28
C ILE A 495 3.23 -8.43 -16.52
N SER A 496 2.67 -7.48 -17.26
CA SER A 496 3.37 -6.71 -18.28
C SER A 496 3.44 -5.26 -17.80
N PHE A 497 4.66 -4.76 -17.60
CA PHE A 497 4.88 -3.43 -17.03
C PHE A 497 6.06 -2.73 -17.70
N GLN A 498 5.92 -1.42 -17.88
CA GLN A 498 7.00 -0.52 -18.27
C GLN A 498 6.83 0.83 -17.58
N VAL A 499 7.92 1.50 -17.30
CA VAL A 499 7.89 2.87 -16.77
C VAL A 499 7.71 3.84 -17.94
N PRO A 500 6.62 4.65 -17.96
CA PRO A 500 6.39 5.60 -19.05
C PRO A 500 7.49 6.67 -19.15
N GLU A 501 7.71 7.22 -20.33
CA GLU A 501 8.68 8.29 -20.58
C GLU A 501 8.44 9.52 -19.69
N TYR A 502 7.17 9.88 -19.50
CA TYR A 502 6.74 10.94 -18.58
C TYR A 502 7.30 10.73 -17.16
N SER A 503 7.21 9.50 -16.64
CA SER A 503 7.75 9.13 -15.32
C SER A 503 9.27 9.08 -15.33
N LEU A 504 9.90 8.62 -16.43
CA LEU A 504 11.36 8.64 -16.56
C LEU A 504 11.92 10.07 -16.59
N ASN A 505 11.20 11.05 -17.11
CA ASN A 505 11.57 12.46 -17.00
C ASN A 505 11.63 12.90 -15.54
N GLY A 506 10.63 12.53 -14.73
CA GLY A 506 10.61 12.77 -13.28
C GLY A 506 11.75 12.08 -12.55
N VAL A 507 12.05 10.81 -12.91
CA VAL A 507 13.19 10.05 -12.37
C VAL A 507 14.52 10.76 -12.64
N ALA A 508 14.74 11.22 -13.89
CA ALA A 508 15.96 11.93 -14.27
C ALA A 508 16.11 13.24 -13.48
N TYR A 509 15.04 14.02 -13.36
CA TYR A 509 15.07 15.24 -12.57
C TYR A 509 15.26 14.95 -11.06
N GLY A 510 14.67 13.89 -10.53
CA GLY A 510 14.88 13.46 -9.15
C GLY A 510 16.35 13.17 -8.86
N ARG A 511 17.07 12.52 -9.80
CA ARG A 511 18.52 12.29 -9.66
C ARG A 511 19.32 13.59 -9.68
N GLU A 512 18.96 14.53 -10.53
CA GLU A 512 19.60 15.85 -10.57
C GLU A 512 19.35 16.63 -9.26
N LEU A 513 18.12 16.59 -8.74
CA LEU A 513 17.80 17.18 -7.45
C LEU A 513 18.62 16.55 -6.30
N ALA A 514 18.79 15.22 -6.31
CA ALA A 514 19.62 14.55 -5.31
C ALA A 514 21.07 15.06 -5.33
N ARG A 515 21.67 15.23 -6.51
CA ARG A 515 23.03 15.79 -6.67
C ARG A 515 23.11 17.19 -6.04
N ARG A 516 22.14 18.06 -6.31
CA ARG A 516 22.09 19.44 -5.74
C ARG A 516 21.93 19.42 -4.22
N VAL A 517 21.07 18.56 -3.69
CA VAL A 517 20.89 18.40 -2.24
C VAL A 517 22.19 17.90 -1.60
N PHE A 518 22.85 16.88 -2.16
CA PHE A 518 24.11 16.36 -1.63
C PHE A 518 25.23 17.41 -1.66
N GLU A 519 25.33 18.21 -2.73
CA GLU A 519 26.29 19.31 -2.84
C GLU A 519 26.04 20.36 -1.75
N ARG A 520 24.79 20.76 -1.53
CA ARG A 520 24.42 21.72 -0.48
C ARG A 520 24.73 21.24 0.93
N LEU A 521 24.62 19.93 1.14
CA LEU A 521 24.94 19.27 2.42
C LEU A 521 26.44 19.00 2.60
N GLY A 522 27.25 19.18 1.56
CA GLY A 522 28.65 18.72 1.55
C GLY A 522 28.77 17.20 1.68
N ALA A 523 27.74 16.48 1.27
CA ALA A 523 27.69 15.02 1.35
C ALA A 523 28.39 14.39 0.14
N GLU A 524 29.09 13.29 0.37
CA GLU A 524 29.76 12.50 -0.66
C GLU A 524 28.74 11.58 -1.34
N ASP A 525 28.49 11.82 -2.65
CA ASP A 525 27.55 11.01 -3.45
C ASP A 525 28.15 9.63 -3.72
N HIS A 526 27.46 8.59 -3.23
CA HIS A 526 27.81 7.18 -3.42
C HIS A 526 26.85 6.46 -4.36
N THR A 527 25.90 7.18 -4.98
CA THR A 527 24.91 6.58 -5.86
C THR A 527 25.54 5.96 -7.09
N ALA A 528 25.37 4.67 -7.26
CA ALA A 528 25.81 3.91 -8.44
C ALA A 528 24.72 2.90 -8.83
N TYR A 529 24.33 2.91 -10.09
CA TYR A 529 23.31 2.01 -10.61
C TYR A 529 23.96 0.92 -11.46
N ASP A 530 23.75 -0.34 -11.06
CA ASP A 530 24.29 -1.50 -11.75
C ASP A 530 23.45 -1.78 -13.02
N PRO A 531 24.05 -1.80 -14.21
CA PRO A 531 23.36 -2.15 -15.45
C PRO A 531 22.78 -3.57 -15.48
N GLU A 532 23.28 -4.48 -14.64
CA GLU A 532 22.77 -5.85 -14.52
C GLU A 532 21.60 -5.98 -13.54
N ASP A 533 21.25 -4.90 -12.82
CA ASP A 533 20.10 -4.91 -11.92
C ASP A 533 18.78 -5.08 -12.69
N TYR A 534 17.82 -5.82 -12.09
CA TYR A 534 16.52 -6.08 -12.72
C TYR A 534 15.69 -4.81 -12.97
N GLY A 535 15.87 -3.77 -12.17
CA GLY A 535 15.20 -2.48 -12.29
C GLY A 535 15.97 -1.45 -13.12
N TYR A 536 17.05 -1.85 -13.81
CA TYR A 536 17.87 -0.91 -14.59
C TYR A 536 17.16 -0.49 -15.88
N VAL A 537 17.11 0.82 -16.08
CA VAL A 537 16.57 1.46 -17.29
C VAL A 537 17.52 2.56 -17.75
N THR A 538 17.53 2.84 -19.05
CA THR A 538 18.28 3.96 -19.64
C THR A 538 17.32 5.04 -20.12
N HIS A 539 17.60 6.30 -19.82
CA HIS A 539 16.83 7.44 -20.28
C HIS A 539 17.75 8.63 -20.56
N LYS A 540 17.62 9.26 -21.73
CA LYS A 540 18.43 10.41 -22.18
C LYS A 540 19.95 10.20 -22.02
N GLY A 541 20.40 8.96 -22.23
CA GLY A 541 21.84 8.61 -22.19
C GLY A 541 22.38 8.31 -20.78
N GLU A 542 21.58 8.42 -19.73
CA GLU A 542 21.94 8.01 -18.36
C GLU A 542 21.23 6.72 -17.94
N GLY A 543 21.83 5.97 -17.01
CA GLY A 543 21.24 4.78 -16.42
C GLY A 543 20.65 5.05 -15.05
N TYR A 544 19.55 4.38 -14.74
CA TYR A 544 18.85 4.48 -13.46
C TYR A 544 18.41 3.09 -13.00
N VAL A 545 18.34 2.88 -11.70
CA VAL A 545 17.71 1.69 -11.12
C VAL A 545 16.42 2.13 -10.43
N ILE A 546 15.31 1.56 -10.87
CA ILE A 546 13.97 1.87 -10.36
C ILE A 546 13.47 0.70 -9.52
N ARG A 547 12.82 1.00 -8.39
CA ARG A 547 12.13 0.05 -7.50
C ARG A 547 10.63 0.30 -7.51
N GLY A 548 9.85 -0.73 -7.23
CA GLY A 548 8.41 -0.60 -7.01
C GLY A 548 8.09 0.00 -5.64
N GLY A 549 6.98 0.74 -5.58
CA GLY A 549 6.49 1.38 -4.36
C GLY A 549 5.52 0.53 -3.56
N ASN A 550 5.04 -0.59 -4.11
CA ASN A 550 3.91 -1.37 -3.60
C ASN A 550 2.60 -0.56 -3.54
N HIS A 551 2.45 0.44 -4.40
CA HIS A 551 1.31 1.34 -4.50
C HIS A 551 0.44 0.98 -5.71
N LEU A 552 -0.03 -0.27 -5.75
CA LEU A 552 -0.72 -0.85 -6.88
C LEU A 552 -2.07 -0.18 -7.14
N GLY A 553 -2.24 0.40 -8.33
CA GLY A 553 -3.45 1.11 -8.76
C GLY A 553 -3.92 0.73 -10.17
N GLY A 554 -5.13 1.18 -10.55
CA GLY A 554 -5.62 1.27 -11.91
C GLY A 554 -6.26 0.02 -12.53
N THR A 555 -6.04 -1.18 -12.02
CA THR A 555 -6.40 -2.45 -12.70
C THR A 555 -7.90 -2.73 -12.84
N HIS A 556 -8.74 -1.99 -12.14
CA HIS A 556 -10.19 -1.95 -12.30
C HIS A 556 -10.67 -0.49 -12.16
N ILE A 557 -10.10 0.35 -12.99
CA ILE A 557 -10.15 1.81 -12.95
C ILE A 557 -11.60 2.33 -12.90
N MET A 558 -11.85 3.34 -12.04
CA MET A 558 -13.14 4.02 -11.96
C MET A 558 -13.29 5.10 -13.04
N GLY A 559 -14.53 5.42 -13.38
CA GLY A 559 -14.86 6.48 -14.32
C GLY A 559 -16.34 6.79 -14.33
N THR A 560 -16.79 7.49 -15.37
CA THR A 560 -18.17 7.96 -15.51
C THR A 560 -19.02 7.12 -16.45
N SER A 561 -18.43 6.14 -17.13
CA SER A 561 -19.08 5.33 -18.16
C SER A 561 -18.58 3.89 -18.19
N PRO A 562 -19.46 2.90 -18.44
CA PRO A 562 -19.07 1.50 -18.64
C PRO A 562 -18.19 1.25 -19.87
N SER A 563 -18.10 2.21 -20.79
CA SER A 563 -17.27 2.08 -22.00
C SER A 563 -15.80 2.44 -21.76
N ASP A 564 -15.49 3.20 -20.72
CA ASP A 564 -14.13 3.71 -20.44
C ASP A 564 -13.60 3.39 -19.03
N SER A 565 -14.37 2.63 -18.25
CA SER A 565 -13.99 2.25 -16.89
C SER A 565 -14.59 0.89 -16.51
N VAL A 566 -14.14 0.34 -15.39
CA VAL A 566 -14.61 -0.94 -14.85
C VAL A 566 -15.63 -0.73 -13.74
N VAL A 567 -15.43 0.30 -12.93
CA VAL A 567 -16.28 0.63 -11.79
C VAL A 567 -16.71 2.10 -11.83
N ASP A 568 -17.83 2.39 -11.15
CA ASP A 568 -18.29 3.75 -10.91
C ASP A 568 -17.54 4.44 -9.74
N ALA A 569 -17.95 5.66 -9.40
CA ALA A 569 -17.39 6.45 -8.33
C ALA A 569 -17.56 5.85 -6.90
N ASP A 570 -18.41 4.84 -6.76
CA ASP A 570 -18.63 4.08 -5.53
C ASP A 570 -17.91 2.73 -5.52
N GLN A 571 -16.98 2.53 -6.47
CA GLN A 571 -16.25 1.27 -6.70
C GLN A 571 -17.17 0.10 -7.07
N ARG A 572 -18.41 0.36 -7.53
CA ARG A 572 -19.35 -0.65 -7.97
C ARG A 572 -19.10 -0.97 -9.44
N SER A 573 -19.10 -2.26 -9.77
CA SER A 573 -19.01 -2.73 -11.16
C SER A 573 -20.14 -2.18 -12.01
N TRP A 574 -19.83 -1.70 -13.22
CA TRP A 574 -20.83 -1.34 -14.22
C TRP A 574 -21.61 -2.54 -14.72
N ASP A 575 -20.96 -3.69 -14.86
CA ASP A 575 -21.53 -4.90 -15.45
C ASP A 575 -22.32 -5.76 -14.43
N HIS A 576 -21.97 -5.65 -13.13
CA HIS A 576 -22.52 -6.50 -12.07
C HIS A 576 -22.96 -5.62 -10.90
N ASP A 577 -24.23 -5.29 -10.81
CA ASP A 577 -24.77 -4.27 -9.90
C ASP A 577 -24.61 -4.58 -8.40
N ASN A 578 -24.33 -5.82 -8.04
CA ASN A 578 -24.05 -6.27 -6.68
C ASN A 578 -22.58 -6.65 -6.42
N LEU A 579 -21.69 -6.26 -7.32
CA LEU A 579 -20.24 -6.48 -7.18
C LEU A 579 -19.52 -5.14 -7.00
N TYR A 580 -18.63 -5.08 -6.01
CA TYR A 580 -17.74 -3.94 -5.72
C TYR A 580 -16.29 -4.39 -5.80
N LEU A 581 -15.43 -3.55 -6.37
CA LEU A 581 -13.98 -3.79 -6.46
C LEU A 581 -13.27 -2.69 -5.66
N ALA A 582 -13.07 -2.97 -4.36
CA ALA A 582 -12.50 -2.01 -3.42
C ALA A 582 -10.98 -1.94 -3.47
N GLY A 583 -10.43 -0.79 -3.12
CA GLY A 583 -9.00 -0.55 -2.98
C GLY A 583 -8.37 0.20 -4.13
N GLY A 584 -7.03 0.25 -4.16
CA GLY A 584 -6.25 1.07 -5.09
C GLY A 584 -6.45 0.77 -6.57
N GLY A 585 -6.85 -0.44 -6.93
CA GLY A 585 -7.08 -0.81 -8.33
C GLY A 585 -8.19 0.00 -9.02
N SER A 586 -9.07 0.66 -8.28
CA SER A 586 -10.08 1.56 -8.82
C SER A 586 -9.57 2.98 -9.12
N MET A 587 -8.40 3.37 -8.62
CA MET A 587 -7.86 4.73 -8.72
C MET A 587 -7.44 5.07 -10.15
N PRO A 588 -7.94 6.19 -10.76
CA PRO A 588 -7.53 6.66 -12.07
C PRO A 588 -6.11 7.24 -12.13
N SER A 589 -5.61 7.72 -10.99
CA SER A 589 -4.23 8.16 -10.79
C SER A 589 -3.80 7.80 -9.38
N ILE A 590 -2.49 7.72 -9.13
CA ILE A 590 -1.91 7.49 -7.80
C ILE A 590 -1.20 8.74 -7.26
N GLY A 591 -1.08 9.80 -8.08
CA GLY A 591 -0.39 11.04 -7.76
C GLY A 591 1.04 10.82 -7.27
N SER A 592 1.48 11.67 -6.38
CA SER A 592 2.76 11.56 -5.65
C SER A 592 2.56 11.28 -4.15
N SER A 593 1.48 10.58 -3.79
CA SER A 593 1.08 10.26 -2.41
C SER A 593 1.07 8.76 -2.18
N ASN A 594 1.43 8.33 -0.96
CA ASN A 594 1.20 6.94 -0.57
C ASN A 594 -0.31 6.65 -0.59
N ILE A 595 -0.75 5.73 -1.43
CA ILE A 595 -2.18 5.55 -1.77
C ILE A 595 -3.06 5.03 -0.63
N THR A 596 -2.48 4.53 0.46
CA THR A 596 -3.21 3.80 1.51
C THR A 596 -4.30 4.65 2.18
N LEU A 597 -4.04 5.95 2.42
CA LEU A 597 -5.06 6.82 3.00
C LEU A 597 -6.24 7.03 2.04
N THR A 598 -5.96 7.28 0.76
CA THR A 598 -6.99 7.51 -0.25
C THR A 598 -7.84 6.26 -0.49
N LEU A 599 -7.21 5.08 -0.60
CA LEU A 599 -7.98 3.83 -0.73
C LEU A 599 -8.82 3.53 0.52
N ALA A 600 -8.37 3.92 1.72
CA ALA A 600 -9.16 3.80 2.94
C ALA A 600 -10.37 4.75 2.92
N ALA A 601 -10.18 5.99 2.49
CA ALA A 601 -11.27 6.96 2.29
C ALA A 601 -12.32 6.44 1.29
N LEU A 602 -11.87 5.89 0.16
CA LEU A 602 -12.76 5.26 -0.83
C LEU A 602 -13.54 4.07 -0.22
N CYS A 603 -12.93 3.27 0.66
CA CYS A 603 -13.63 2.15 1.31
C CYS A 603 -14.72 2.63 2.27
N TYR A 604 -14.57 3.78 2.95
CA TYR A 604 -15.65 4.40 3.73
C TYR A 604 -16.80 4.82 2.83
N LYS A 605 -16.51 5.51 1.73
CA LYS A 605 -17.51 5.92 0.71
C LYS A 605 -18.26 4.72 0.15
N THR A 606 -17.54 3.67 -0.25
CA THR A 606 -18.12 2.42 -0.76
C THR A 606 -19.01 1.74 0.29
N SER A 607 -18.59 1.73 1.56
CA SER A 607 -19.37 1.13 2.64
C SER A 607 -20.70 1.87 2.85
N GLU A 608 -20.69 3.19 2.80
CA GLU A 608 -21.90 4.02 2.88
C GLU A 608 -22.88 3.71 1.74
N HIS A 609 -22.37 3.61 0.50
CA HIS A 609 -23.17 3.25 -0.66
C HIS A 609 -23.78 1.84 -0.52
N ILE A 610 -22.99 0.84 -0.10
CA ILE A 610 -23.48 -0.53 0.15
C ILE A 610 -24.57 -0.54 1.20
N LEU A 611 -24.39 0.19 2.31
CA LEU A 611 -25.39 0.30 3.37
C LEU A 611 -26.70 0.95 2.90
N GLY A 612 -26.61 1.94 2.01
CA GLY A 612 -27.76 2.55 1.35
C GLY A 612 -28.57 1.51 0.57
N ARG A 613 -27.92 0.76 -0.29
CA ARG A 613 -28.56 -0.29 -1.10
C ARG A 613 -29.18 -1.40 -0.27
N LEU A 614 -28.47 -1.91 0.74
CA LEU A 614 -28.97 -2.95 1.63
C LEU A 614 -30.18 -2.50 2.48
N ARG A 615 -30.42 -1.19 2.63
CA ARG A 615 -31.63 -0.63 3.23
C ARG A 615 -32.79 -0.58 2.25
N ASP A 616 -32.52 -0.20 1.01
CA ASP A 616 -33.54 -0.09 -0.03
C ASP A 616 -34.11 -1.47 -0.42
N ASP A 617 -33.24 -2.49 -0.51
CA ASP A 617 -33.67 -3.89 -0.73
C ASP A 617 -34.54 -4.45 0.40
N ALA A 618 -34.47 -3.88 1.59
CA ALA A 618 -35.27 -4.30 2.75
C ALA A 618 -36.66 -3.61 2.83
N ARG A 619 -36.95 -2.58 2.02
CA ARG A 619 -38.25 -1.92 1.98
C ARG A 619 -39.25 -2.82 1.24
N PRO A 620 -40.47 -3.06 1.79
CA PRO A 620 -41.50 -3.72 1.01
C PRO A 620 -41.78 -2.91 -0.26
N VAL A 621 -41.94 -3.58 -1.38
CA VAL A 621 -42.45 -2.95 -2.59
C VAL A 621 -43.84 -2.43 -2.26
N GLU A 622 -44.03 -1.13 -2.09
CA GLU A 622 -45.37 -0.53 -2.05
C GLU A 622 -46.00 -0.85 -3.40
N LEU A 623 -46.95 -1.79 -3.39
CA LEU A 623 -47.81 -2.02 -4.54
C LEU A 623 -48.54 -0.69 -4.80
N ARG A 624 -48.16 0.01 -5.84
CA ARG A 624 -48.97 1.10 -6.37
C ARG A 624 -50.30 0.47 -6.77
N GLU A 625 -51.30 0.68 -5.93
CA GLU A 625 -52.68 0.44 -6.33
C GLU A 625 -52.95 1.33 -7.56
N GLY A 626 -53.25 0.67 -8.70
CA GLY A 626 -53.56 1.28 -9.99
C GLY A 626 -54.96 1.86 -10.04
#